data_826752635f3301ac2285de26bb59468a
#
_entry.id   826752635f3301ac2285de26bb59468a
#
_cell.length_a   1.000
_cell.length_b   1.000
_cell.length_c   1.000
_cell.angle_alpha   90.00
_cell.angle_beta   90.00
_cell.angle_gamma   90.00
#
_symmetry.space_group_name_H-M   'P 1'
#
loop_
_entity.id
_entity.type
_entity.pdbx_description
1 polymer ?
#
loop_
_entity_poly.entity_id
_entity_poly.type
_entity_poly.pdbx_seq_one_letter_code
_entity_poly.pdbx_strand_id
1 'polypeptide(L)'
;MKIKKEFCMRNICGENTLVPIGETAASFKGIIKVNNIGAFIWNYLEDTENEEEIASMVASEYNIELNEARRDVDDFIKYLKDVNII
;
A
#
# COMPACT_ATOMS: atom_id res chain seq x y z
N MET A 1 -10.08 -3.73 -0.41
CA MET A 1 -10.36 -2.61 -1.34
C MET A 1 -9.95 -2.99 -2.75
N LYS A 2 -10.71 -2.52 -3.70
CA LYS A 2 -10.45 -2.86 -5.09
C LYS A 2 -9.30 -2.04 -5.66
N ILE A 3 -8.28 -2.71 -6.19
CA ILE A 3 -7.16 -2.07 -6.83
C ILE A 3 -7.50 -1.88 -8.32
N LYS A 4 -7.49 -0.63 -8.78
CA LYS A 4 -7.90 -0.29 -10.15
C LYS A 4 -6.80 -0.48 -11.18
N LYS A 5 -5.54 -0.38 -10.76
CA LYS A 5 -4.38 -0.47 -11.65
C LYS A 5 -3.47 -1.61 -11.23
N GLU A 6 -2.86 -2.25 -12.22
CA GLU A 6 -1.99 -3.39 -11.97
C GLU A 6 -0.60 -2.95 -11.54
N PHE A 7 -0.26 -3.27 -10.31
CA PHE A 7 1.06 -3.03 -9.74
C PHE A 7 1.56 -4.29 -9.04
N CYS A 8 2.86 -4.45 -9.01
CA CYS A 8 3.50 -5.54 -8.28
C CYS A 8 4.45 -4.95 -7.25
N MET A 9 4.36 -5.43 -6.02
CA MET A 9 5.30 -5.02 -4.98
C MET A 9 6.59 -5.82 -5.14
N ARG A 10 7.71 -5.11 -5.26
CA ARG A 10 9.03 -5.73 -5.39
C ARG A 10 10.02 -5.06 -4.45
N ASN A 11 11.00 -5.83 -4.00
CA ASN A 11 12.13 -5.27 -3.26
C ASN A 11 13.29 -5.08 -4.24
N ILE A 12 13.64 -3.82 -4.49
CA ILE A 12 14.71 -3.46 -5.42
C ILE A 12 15.79 -2.76 -4.62
N CYS A 13 16.96 -3.40 -4.52
CA CYS A 13 18.11 -2.86 -3.78
C CYS A 13 17.76 -2.47 -2.34
N GLY A 14 16.96 -3.32 -1.67
CA GLY A 14 16.54 -3.08 -0.28
C GLY A 14 15.35 -2.15 -0.11
N GLU A 15 14.79 -1.61 -1.20
CA GLU A 15 13.64 -0.72 -1.13
C GLU A 15 12.38 -1.40 -1.67
N ASN A 16 11.28 -1.27 -0.92
CA ASN A 16 9.98 -1.74 -1.36
C ASN A 16 9.47 -0.81 -2.46
N THR A 17 9.07 -1.38 -3.58
CA THR A 17 8.73 -0.59 -4.76
C THR A 17 7.49 -1.18 -5.43
N LEU A 18 6.51 -0.32 -5.71
CA LEU A 18 5.38 -0.69 -6.55
C LEU A 18 5.76 -0.43 -8.00
N VAL A 19 5.74 -1.50 -8.78
CA VAL A 19 6.12 -1.46 -10.20
C VAL A 19 4.86 -1.70 -11.03
N PRO A 20 4.53 -0.82 -11.98
CA PRO A 20 3.38 -1.05 -12.85
C PRO A 20 3.63 -2.23 -13.75
N ILE A 21 2.61 -3.06 -13.97
CA ILE A 21 2.68 -4.23 -14.83
C ILE A 21 1.50 -4.22 -15.80
N GLY A 22 1.57 -5.09 -16.82
CA GLY A 22 0.51 -5.22 -17.81
C GLY A 22 0.23 -3.91 -18.54
N GLU A 23 -1.05 -3.63 -18.76
CA GLU A 23 -1.47 -2.40 -19.43
C GLU A 23 -1.12 -1.14 -18.66
N THR A 24 -1.07 -1.24 -17.33
CA THR A 24 -0.68 -0.11 -16.49
C THR A 24 0.74 0.35 -16.78
N ALA A 25 1.64 -0.59 -17.11
CA ALA A 25 3.03 -0.25 -17.43
C ALA A 25 3.14 0.65 -18.67
N ALA A 26 2.17 0.59 -19.57
CA ALA A 26 2.17 1.43 -20.77
C ALA A 26 1.73 2.88 -20.48
N SER A 27 0.89 3.08 -19.47
CA SER A 27 0.29 4.38 -19.18
C SER A 27 0.86 5.08 -17.95
N PHE A 28 1.32 4.32 -16.95
CA PHE A 28 1.90 4.86 -15.74
C PHE A 28 3.42 4.93 -15.88
N LYS A 29 3.97 6.13 -15.81
CA LYS A 29 5.40 6.36 -15.94
C LYS A 29 6.07 6.35 -14.58
N GLY A 30 7.06 5.48 -14.39
CA GLY A 30 7.87 5.43 -13.17
C GLY A 30 7.44 4.34 -12.20
N ILE A 31 7.97 4.44 -11.00
CA ILE A 31 7.77 3.50 -9.92
C ILE A 31 7.44 4.26 -8.64
N ILE A 32 6.84 3.59 -7.67
CA ILE A 32 6.45 4.19 -6.40
C ILE A 32 7.21 3.50 -5.27
N LYS A 33 8.06 4.25 -4.59
CA LYS A 33 8.78 3.73 -3.42
C LYS A 33 7.85 3.73 -2.21
N VAL A 34 7.89 2.66 -1.44
CA VAL A 34 6.97 2.42 -0.33
C VAL A 34 7.77 1.98 0.89
N ASN A 35 7.47 2.53 2.07
CA ASN A 35 8.11 2.07 3.29
C ASN A 35 7.59 0.69 3.70
N ASN A 36 8.18 0.10 4.74
CA ASN A 36 7.82 -1.24 5.18
C ASN A 36 6.35 -1.35 5.61
N ILE A 37 5.82 -0.33 6.28
CA ILE A 37 4.43 -0.31 6.71
C ILE A 37 3.50 -0.26 5.49
N GLY A 38 3.81 0.58 4.51
CA GLY A 38 3.04 0.65 3.27
C GLY A 38 3.04 -0.67 2.51
N ALA A 39 4.18 -1.35 2.44
CA ALA A 39 4.28 -2.65 1.80
C ALA A 39 3.43 -3.70 2.53
N PHE A 40 3.43 -3.67 3.86
CA PHE A 40 2.58 -4.54 4.67
C PHE A 40 1.10 -4.28 4.37
N ILE A 41 0.70 -3.02 4.36
CA ILE A 41 -0.68 -2.62 4.07
C ILE A 41 -1.09 -3.11 2.68
N TRP A 42 -0.24 -2.91 1.68
CA TRP A 42 -0.51 -3.32 0.30
C TRP A 42 -0.91 -4.80 0.19
N ASN A 43 -0.24 -5.65 0.95
CA ASN A 43 -0.47 -7.09 0.90
C ASN A 43 -1.88 -7.49 1.36
N TYR A 44 -2.57 -6.64 2.12
CA TYR A 44 -3.89 -6.95 2.66
C TYR A 44 -5.02 -6.13 2.05
N LEU A 45 -4.72 -5.18 1.17
CA LEU A 45 -5.73 -4.28 0.63
C LEU A 45 -6.86 -4.99 -0.10
N GLU A 46 -6.55 -6.00 -0.91
CA GLU A 46 -7.57 -6.71 -1.66
C GLU A 46 -8.45 -7.61 -0.78
N ASP A 47 -7.94 -8.01 0.36
CA ASP A 47 -8.59 -8.98 1.23
C ASP A 47 -9.61 -8.36 2.18
N THR A 48 -9.60 -7.03 2.34
CA THR A 48 -10.51 -6.37 3.27
C THR A 48 -10.92 -4.99 2.79
N GLU A 49 -12.15 -4.61 3.14
CA GLU A 49 -12.67 -3.25 2.95
C GLU A 49 -12.50 -2.42 4.22
N ASN A 50 -12.08 -3.05 5.32
CA ASN A 50 -12.07 -2.44 6.65
C ASN A 50 -10.70 -1.89 7.00
N GLU A 51 -10.54 -0.56 6.91
CA GLU A 51 -9.28 0.11 7.26
C GLU A 51 -8.91 -0.10 8.71
N GLU A 52 -9.88 -0.20 9.62
CA GLU A 52 -9.62 -0.42 11.03
C GLU A 52 -8.97 -1.78 11.28
N GLU A 53 -9.39 -2.79 10.54
CA GLU A 53 -8.79 -4.11 10.61
C GLU A 53 -7.32 -4.07 10.17
N ILE A 54 -7.04 -3.36 9.08
CA ILE A 54 -5.66 -3.19 8.60
C ILE A 54 -4.83 -2.45 9.65
N ALA A 55 -5.38 -1.39 10.26
CA ALA A 55 -4.69 -0.63 11.29
C ALA A 55 -4.34 -1.49 12.49
N SER A 56 -5.27 -2.36 12.91
CA SER A 56 -5.02 -3.30 14.02
C SER A 56 -3.88 -4.25 13.69
N MET A 57 -3.83 -4.74 12.46
CA MET A 57 -2.77 -5.63 12.00
C MET A 57 -1.42 -4.92 11.97
N VAL A 58 -1.38 -3.68 11.49
CA VAL A 58 -0.16 -2.87 11.48
C VAL A 58 0.34 -2.61 12.89
N ALA A 59 -0.56 -2.22 13.80
CA ALA A 59 -0.21 -1.95 15.20
C ALA A 59 0.41 -3.17 15.86
N SER A 60 -0.16 -4.35 15.61
CA SER A 60 0.34 -5.60 16.16
C SER A 60 1.69 -6.00 15.57
N GLU A 61 1.81 -5.92 14.25
CA GLU A 61 3.04 -6.35 13.55
C GLU A 61 4.24 -5.49 13.91
N TYR A 62 4.04 -4.17 13.98
CA TYR A 62 5.13 -3.22 14.20
C TYR A 62 5.22 -2.70 15.62
N ASN A 63 4.36 -3.21 16.51
CA ASN A 63 4.34 -2.83 17.93
C ASN A 63 4.27 -1.30 18.11
N ILE A 64 3.33 -0.67 17.43
CA ILE A 64 3.07 0.76 17.53
C ILE A 64 1.65 0.98 18.06
N GLU A 65 1.36 2.20 18.50
CA GLU A 65 0.03 2.54 18.99
C GLU A 65 -1.00 2.49 17.87
N LEU A 66 -2.23 2.10 18.22
CA LEU A 66 -3.31 1.98 17.24
C LEU A 66 -3.59 3.30 16.53
N ASN A 67 -3.55 4.42 17.22
CA ASN A 67 -3.78 5.72 16.60
C ASN A 67 -2.70 6.07 15.57
N GLU A 68 -1.46 5.68 15.83
CA GLU A 68 -0.36 5.85 14.88
C GLU A 68 -0.58 4.95 13.66
N ALA A 69 -0.97 3.71 13.89
CA ALA A 69 -1.27 2.77 12.81
C ALA A 69 -2.43 3.25 11.94
N ARG A 70 -3.48 3.79 12.55
CA ARG A 70 -4.62 4.37 11.83
C ARG A 70 -4.18 5.50 10.90
N ARG A 71 -3.28 6.35 11.39
CA ARG A 71 -2.76 7.46 10.61
C ARG A 71 -1.94 6.97 9.43
N ASP A 72 -1.08 5.99 9.66
CA ASP A 72 -0.25 5.41 8.59
C ASP A 72 -1.11 4.74 7.52
N VAL A 73 -2.15 4.02 7.92
CA VAL A 73 -3.08 3.38 6.99
C VAL A 73 -3.85 4.44 6.18
N ASP A 74 -4.37 5.46 6.87
CA ASP A 74 -5.13 6.53 6.22
C ASP A 74 -4.27 7.27 5.20
N ASP A 75 -3.05 7.62 5.57
CA ASP A 75 -2.12 8.33 4.69
C ASP A 75 -1.79 7.51 3.45
N PHE A 76 -1.53 6.22 3.61
CA PHE A 76 -1.18 5.35 2.50
C PHE A 76 -2.36 5.16 1.54
N ILE A 77 -3.54 4.91 2.08
CA ILE A 77 -4.76 4.74 1.27
C ILE A 77 -5.08 6.03 0.52
N LYS A 78 -4.95 7.16 1.20
CA LYS A 78 -5.17 8.46 0.60
C LYS A 78 -4.21 8.70 -0.56
N TYR A 79 -2.93 8.36 -0.38
CA TYR A 79 -1.94 8.46 -1.44
C TYR A 79 -2.33 7.58 -2.64
N LEU A 80 -2.73 6.34 -2.40
CA LEU A 80 -3.13 5.43 -3.48
C LEU A 80 -4.36 5.95 -4.24
N LYS A 81 -5.29 6.60 -3.54
CA LYS A 81 -6.44 7.24 -4.19
C LYS A 81 -6.02 8.45 -5.02
N ASP A 82 -5.08 9.24 -4.51
CA ASP A 82 -4.60 10.43 -5.22
C ASP A 82 -3.91 10.08 -6.53
N VAL A 83 -3.19 8.96 -6.57
CA VAL A 83 -2.55 8.48 -7.80
C VAL A 83 -3.45 7.52 -8.59
N ASN A 84 -4.68 7.38 -8.16
CA ASN A 84 -5.73 6.62 -8.84
C ASN A 84 -5.43 5.12 -8.98
N ILE A 85 -4.76 4.55 -8.00
CA ILE A 85 -4.52 3.09 -7.93
C ILE A 85 -5.73 2.37 -7.33
N ILE A 86 -6.39 3.02 -6.37
CA ILE A 86 -7.62 2.49 -5.78
C ILE A 86 -8.74 3.50 -5.84
#